data_079b9abc7d49fca436bc9b74096f1ac7
#
_entry.id   079b9abc7d49fca436bc9b74096f1ac7
#
_cell.length_a   1.000
_cell.length_b   1.000
_cell.length_c   1.000
_cell.angle_alpha   90.00
_cell.angle_beta   90.00
_cell.angle_gamma   90.00
#
_symmetry.space_group_name_H-M   'P 1'
#
loop_
_entity.id
_entity.type
_entity.pdbx_description
1 polymer ?
#
loop_
_entity_poly.entity_id
_entity_poly.type
_entity_poly.pdbx_seq_one_letter_code
_entity_poly.pdbx_strand_id
1 'polypeptide(L)'
;MRCLFVTHYFPPETGAAPSRLYDWARRLAAWGHQVTVVAPVPNYPRGRIFPEYRDRFFYEERVGNLRVLRTRIYVNRSAGFAQRMLSYFSFVFCSILVGIIKVRRQDVVLVESPPLFLGLSGLVLKTCLRGVAGRTLEPFLI
;
A
#
# COMPACT_ATOMS: atom_id res chain seq x y z
N MET A 1 11.76 -13.43 -6.27
CA MET A 1 11.44 -12.07 -6.74
C MET A 1 11.00 -11.22 -5.56
N ARG A 2 11.16 -9.90 -5.65
CA ARG A 2 10.67 -8.93 -4.65
C ARG A 2 9.44 -8.24 -5.21
N CYS A 3 8.32 -8.39 -4.54
CA CYS A 3 7.04 -7.87 -4.96
C CYS A 3 6.57 -6.77 -4.00
N LEU A 4 6.23 -5.61 -4.52
CA LEU A 4 5.63 -4.51 -3.78
C LEU A 4 4.14 -4.41 -4.12
N PHE A 5 3.30 -4.48 -3.09
CA PHE A 5 1.88 -4.17 -3.20
C PHE A 5 1.62 -2.76 -2.66
N VAL A 6 0.93 -1.94 -3.42
CA VAL A 6 0.43 -0.64 -2.94
C VAL A 6 -1.08 -0.68 -2.99
N THR A 7 -1.71 -0.63 -1.83
CA THR A 7 -3.16 -0.82 -1.70
C THR A 7 -3.76 0.16 -0.70
N HIS A 8 -5.01 0.54 -0.92
CA HIS A 8 -5.75 1.42 -0.01
C HIS A 8 -6.39 0.66 1.15
N TYR A 9 -6.60 -0.65 1.01
CA TYR A 9 -7.21 -1.49 2.04
C TYR A 9 -6.40 -2.77 2.24
N PHE A 10 -6.09 -3.08 3.50
CA PHE A 10 -5.36 -4.30 3.85
C PHE A 10 -5.74 -4.76 5.27
N PRO A 11 -5.73 -6.06 5.60
CA PRO A 11 -6.04 -6.51 6.96
C PRO A 11 -5.27 -5.71 8.04
N PRO A 12 -5.89 -5.40 9.19
CA PRO A 12 -7.11 -6.00 9.76
C PRO A 12 -8.45 -5.43 9.26
N GLU A 13 -8.44 -4.56 8.27
CA GLU A 13 -9.67 -4.10 7.62
C GLU A 13 -10.37 -5.27 6.90
N THR A 14 -11.71 -5.29 6.98
CA THR A 14 -12.53 -6.38 6.43
C THR A 14 -13.21 -5.94 5.13
N GLY A 15 -13.33 -6.86 4.18
CA GLY A 15 -13.98 -6.61 2.91
C GLY A 15 -13.40 -7.46 1.78
N ALA A 16 -13.99 -7.40 0.60
CA ALA A 16 -13.56 -8.20 -0.54
C ALA A 16 -12.14 -7.83 -1.03
N ALA A 17 -11.85 -6.53 -1.10
CA ALA A 17 -10.54 -6.04 -1.58
C ALA A 17 -9.39 -6.44 -0.63
N PRO A 18 -9.43 -6.13 0.68
CA PRO A 18 -8.35 -6.53 1.58
C PRO A 18 -8.18 -8.05 1.66
N SER A 19 -9.26 -8.84 1.62
CA SER A 19 -9.17 -10.30 1.64
C SER A 19 -8.48 -10.85 0.39
N ARG A 20 -8.87 -10.38 -0.79
CA ARG A 20 -8.28 -10.79 -2.07
C ARG A 20 -6.78 -10.48 -2.14
N LEU A 21 -6.40 -9.26 -1.79
CA LEU A 21 -5.01 -8.83 -1.84
C LEU A 21 -4.14 -9.55 -0.81
N TYR A 22 -4.68 -9.80 0.38
CA TYR A 22 -4.01 -10.62 1.38
C TYR A 22 -3.76 -12.03 0.89
N ASP A 23 -4.76 -12.67 0.25
CA ASP A 23 -4.60 -14.02 -0.30
C ASP A 23 -3.54 -14.08 -1.40
N TRP A 24 -3.50 -13.10 -2.29
CA TRP A 24 -2.48 -13.02 -3.32
C TRP A 24 -1.08 -12.81 -2.74
N ALA A 25 -0.94 -11.85 -1.85
CA ALA A 25 0.33 -11.57 -1.18
C ALA A 25 0.85 -12.80 -0.42
N ARG A 26 -0.03 -13.49 0.30
CA ARG A 26 0.29 -14.72 1.05
C ARG A 26 0.72 -15.86 0.13
N ARG A 27 0.03 -16.06 -1.00
CA ARG A 27 0.39 -17.09 -1.99
C ARG A 27 1.76 -16.82 -2.62
N LEU A 28 2.04 -15.58 -3.00
CA LEU A 28 3.35 -15.21 -3.53
C LEU A 28 4.45 -15.41 -2.48
N ALA A 29 4.20 -15.07 -1.23
CA ALA A 29 5.14 -15.33 -0.14
C ALA A 29 5.36 -16.83 0.09
N ALA A 30 4.31 -17.66 -0.02
CA ALA A 30 4.41 -19.11 0.08
C ALA A 30 5.23 -19.72 -1.08
N TRP A 31 5.24 -19.10 -2.25
CA TRP A 31 6.08 -19.48 -3.38
C TRP A 31 7.54 -18.99 -3.27
N GLY A 32 7.93 -18.46 -2.12
CA GLY A 32 9.30 -18.02 -1.85
C GLY A 32 9.62 -16.60 -2.32
N HIS A 33 8.60 -15.79 -2.68
CA HIS A 33 8.81 -14.40 -3.04
C HIS A 33 8.84 -13.50 -1.81
N GLN A 34 9.68 -12.48 -1.83
CA GLN A 34 9.69 -11.45 -0.78
C GLN A 34 8.58 -10.44 -1.08
N VAL A 35 7.55 -10.42 -0.26
CA VAL A 35 6.40 -9.54 -0.45
C VAL A 35 6.41 -8.41 0.58
N THR A 36 6.39 -7.18 0.10
CA THR A 36 6.20 -5.98 0.91
C THR A 36 4.88 -5.33 0.51
N VAL A 37 4.10 -4.93 1.49
CA VAL A 37 2.82 -4.23 1.29
C VAL A 37 2.94 -2.82 1.85
N VAL A 38 2.56 -1.81 1.06
CA VAL A 38 2.36 -0.43 1.52
C VAL A 38 0.87 -0.18 1.55
N ALA A 39 0.35 0.10 2.74
CA ALA A 39 -1.06 0.36 2.98
C ALA A 39 -1.23 1.51 3.98
N PRO A 40 -2.38 2.19 4.02
CA PRO A 40 -2.64 3.17 5.06
C PRO A 40 -2.85 2.48 6.41
N VAL A 41 -2.78 3.26 7.49
CA VAL A 41 -3.23 2.79 8.81
C VAL A 41 -4.70 2.41 8.74
N PRO A 42 -5.12 1.31 9.41
CA PRO A 42 -6.50 0.83 9.36
C PRO A 42 -7.49 1.88 9.83
N ASN A 43 -8.55 2.08 9.04
CA ASN A 43 -9.57 3.10 9.32
C ASN A 43 -10.98 2.68 8.87
N TYR A 44 -11.10 1.68 8.02
CA TYR A 44 -12.37 1.17 7.52
C TYR A 44 -12.90 0.03 8.42
N PRO A 45 -14.22 -0.10 8.65
CA PRO A 45 -15.33 0.72 8.09
C PRO A 45 -15.69 1.96 8.90
N ARG A 46 -15.07 2.17 10.07
CA ARG A 46 -15.49 3.18 11.05
C ARG A 46 -15.14 4.62 10.66
N GLY A 47 -14.39 4.86 9.60
CA GLY A 47 -13.90 6.19 9.21
C GLY A 47 -13.06 6.85 10.32
N ARG A 48 -12.36 6.05 11.11
CA ARG A 48 -11.45 6.49 12.19
C ARG A 48 -10.26 5.57 12.26
N ILE A 49 -9.08 6.14 12.41
CA ILE A 49 -7.86 5.36 12.64
C ILE A 49 -8.03 4.50 13.89
N PHE A 50 -7.67 3.24 13.79
CA PHE A 50 -7.73 2.29 14.91
C PHE A 50 -6.80 2.79 16.04
N PRO A 51 -7.19 2.62 17.31
CA PRO A 51 -6.44 3.17 18.46
C PRO A 51 -4.95 2.83 18.44
N GLU A 52 -4.61 1.64 18.02
CA GLU A 52 -3.24 1.10 17.99
C GLU A 52 -2.33 1.81 16.99
N TYR A 53 -2.92 2.59 16.04
CA TYR A 53 -2.20 3.26 14.96
C TYR A 53 -2.27 4.80 15.03
N ARG A 54 -2.57 5.38 16.22
CA ARG A 54 -2.76 6.84 16.34
C ARG A 54 -1.48 7.61 16.58
N ASP A 55 -0.50 7.01 17.24
CA ASP A 55 0.61 7.73 17.87
C ASP A 55 1.81 7.98 16.94
N ARG A 56 1.87 7.30 15.79
CA ARG A 56 3.00 7.39 14.87
C ARG A 56 2.55 7.70 13.45
N PHE A 57 3.44 8.34 12.70
CA PHE A 57 3.23 8.61 11.28
C PHE A 57 3.38 7.34 10.43
N PHE A 58 4.20 6.40 10.88
CA PHE A 58 4.59 5.20 10.16
C PHE A 58 4.67 4.01 11.11
N TYR A 59 4.21 2.86 10.64
CA TYR A 59 4.36 1.57 11.32
C TYR A 59 4.92 0.53 10.36
N GLU A 60 5.78 -0.31 10.88
CA GLU A 60 6.24 -1.51 10.20
C GLU A 60 5.82 -2.71 11.01
N GLU A 61 5.06 -3.60 10.42
CA GLU A 61 4.51 -4.78 11.06
C GLU A 61 4.67 -6.01 10.16
N ARG A 62 4.48 -7.17 10.74
CA ARG A 62 4.41 -8.44 10.01
C ARG A 62 3.02 -9.02 10.15
N VAL A 63 2.41 -9.34 9.01
CA VAL A 63 1.14 -10.05 8.93
C VAL A 63 1.41 -11.41 8.29
N GLY A 64 1.58 -12.44 9.10
CA GLY A 64 2.15 -13.71 8.67
C GLY A 64 3.58 -13.53 8.15
N ASN A 65 3.85 -13.99 6.93
CA ASN A 65 5.16 -13.85 6.27
C ASN A 65 5.31 -12.55 5.46
N LEU A 66 4.33 -11.65 5.55
CA LEU A 66 4.32 -10.41 4.79
C LEU A 66 4.91 -9.28 5.62
N ARG A 67 5.75 -8.45 4.99
CA ARG A 67 6.20 -7.18 5.55
C ARG A 67 5.19 -6.10 5.17
N VAL A 68 4.55 -5.49 6.16
CA VAL A 68 3.53 -4.45 5.95
C VAL A 68 4.01 -3.12 6.48
N LEU A 69 4.03 -2.12 5.59
CA LEU A 69 4.39 -0.74 5.89
C LEU A 69 3.10 0.08 5.94
N ARG A 70 2.72 0.53 7.13
CA ARG A 70 1.53 1.37 7.34
C ARG A 70 1.91 2.83 7.31
N THR A 71 1.22 3.59 6.48
CA THR A 71 1.43 5.04 6.36
C THR A 71 0.23 5.80 6.89
N ARG A 72 0.48 7.01 7.36
CA ARG A 72 -0.61 7.90 7.76
C ARG A 72 -1.48 8.25 6.55
N ILE A 73 -2.76 8.42 6.83
CA ILE A 73 -3.77 8.84 5.85
C ILE A 73 -4.65 9.89 6.51
N TYR A 74 -5.13 10.86 5.72
CA TYR A 74 -6.16 11.78 6.18
C TYR A 74 -7.49 11.04 6.24
N VAL A 75 -8.07 10.95 7.43
CA VAL A 75 -9.37 10.31 7.67
C VAL A 75 -10.36 11.35 8.16
N ASN A 76 -11.49 11.45 7.50
CA ASN A 76 -12.60 12.28 7.93
C ASN A 76 -13.90 11.47 7.92
N ARG A 77 -14.76 11.74 8.88
CA ARG A 77 -16.10 11.13 8.99
C ARG A 77 -17.08 11.61 7.94
N SER A 78 -16.83 12.78 7.36
CA SER A 78 -17.69 13.36 6.34
C SER A 78 -17.58 12.57 5.04
N ALA A 79 -18.72 12.20 4.45
CA ALA A 79 -18.80 11.45 3.20
C ALA A 79 -18.63 12.33 1.95
N GLY A 80 -18.21 13.58 2.09
CA GLY A 80 -18.06 14.52 1.00
C GLY A 80 -16.99 14.11 -0.01
N PHE A 81 -17.21 14.46 -1.29
CA PHE A 81 -16.29 14.13 -2.39
C PHE A 81 -14.89 14.73 -2.15
N ALA A 82 -14.83 15.99 -1.71
CA ALA A 82 -13.55 16.67 -1.47
C ALA A 82 -12.73 15.96 -0.38
N GLN A 83 -13.38 15.49 0.71
CA GLN A 83 -12.70 14.79 1.78
C GLN A 83 -12.17 13.42 1.32
N ARG A 84 -12.89 12.72 0.45
CA ARG A 84 -12.41 11.47 -0.15
C ARG A 84 -11.19 11.72 -1.02
N MET A 85 -11.22 12.76 -1.85
CA MET A 85 -10.05 13.14 -2.66
C MET A 85 -8.85 13.46 -1.78
N LEU A 86 -9.04 14.25 -0.72
CA LEU A 86 -7.97 14.59 0.21
C LEU A 86 -7.39 13.34 0.90
N SER A 87 -8.24 12.39 1.28
CA SER A 87 -7.80 11.09 1.82
C SER A 87 -6.93 10.34 0.81
N TYR A 88 -7.38 10.23 -0.43
CA TYR A 88 -6.62 9.54 -1.48
C TYR A 88 -5.27 10.20 -1.77
N PHE A 89 -5.26 11.52 -1.95
CA PHE A 89 -4.01 12.25 -2.18
C PHE A 89 -3.04 12.18 -1.01
N SER A 90 -3.54 12.25 0.22
CA SER A 90 -2.69 12.09 1.41
C SER A 90 -2.03 10.72 1.44
N PHE A 91 -2.76 9.67 1.09
CA PHE A 91 -2.20 8.32 1.01
C PHE A 91 -1.20 8.17 -0.15
N VAL A 92 -1.51 8.70 -1.33
CA VAL A 92 -0.58 8.70 -2.47
C VAL A 92 0.75 9.33 -2.07
N PHE A 93 0.71 10.52 -1.47
CA PHE A 93 1.92 11.21 -1.02
C PHE A 93 2.69 10.41 0.05
N CYS A 94 2.00 9.93 1.09
CA CYS A 94 2.63 9.17 2.16
C CYS A 94 3.19 7.82 1.66
N SER A 95 2.50 7.15 0.74
CA SER A 95 2.94 5.87 0.17
C SER A 95 4.20 6.02 -0.68
N ILE A 96 4.31 7.11 -1.45
CA ILE A 96 5.52 7.44 -2.20
C ILE A 96 6.68 7.69 -1.24
N LEU A 97 6.48 8.55 -0.24
CA LEU A 97 7.52 8.91 0.72
C LEU A 97 8.05 7.68 1.46
N VAL A 98 7.15 6.87 2.03
CA VAL A 98 7.53 5.64 2.75
C VAL A 98 8.13 4.60 1.81
N GLY A 99 7.60 4.48 0.61
CA GLY A 99 8.14 3.58 -0.42
C GLY A 99 9.59 3.92 -0.77
N ILE A 100 9.90 5.18 -1.01
CA ILE A 100 11.27 5.61 -1.33
C ILE A 100 12.22 5.39 -0.15
N ILE A 101 11.80 5.70 1.07
CA ILE A 101 12.67 5.64 2.26
C ILE A 101 12.86 4.20 2.77
N LYS A 102 11.80 3.38 2.76
CA LYS A 102 11.77 2.09 3.46
C LYS A 102 11.79 0.87 2.55
N VAL A 103 11.42 1.05 1.28
CA VAL A 103 11.37 -0.04 0.32
C VAL A 103 12.64 -0.04 -0.52
N ARG A 104 13.33 -1.17 -0.52
CA ARG A 104 14.50 -1.39 -1.40
C ARG A 104 14.03 -1.77 -2.80
N ARG A 105 14.97 -1.99 -3.72
CA ARG A 105 14.71 -2.45 -5.10
C ARG A 105 13.65 -3.54 -5.15
N GLN A 106 12.68 -3.38 -6.03
CA GLN A 106 11.60 -4.34 -6.27
C GLN A 106 11.65 -4.83 -7.71
N ASP A 107 11.21 -6.07 -7.92
CA ASP A 107 11.14 -6.66 -9.26
C ASP A 107 9.76 -6.40 -9.89
N VAL A 108 8.71 -6.34 -9.07
CA VAL A 108 7.32 -6.09 -9.49
C VAL A 108 6.66 -5.12 -8.52
N VAL A 109 5.90 -4.16 -9.07
CA VAL A 109 5.04 -3.26 -8.29
C VAL A 109 3.60 -3.49 -8.72
N LEU A 110 2.76 -3.94 -7.80
CA LEU A 110 1.32 -4.16 -7.98
C LEU A 110 0.56 -3.05 -7.27
N VAL A 111 -0.33 -2.38 -7.98
CA VAL A 111 -1.13 -1.28 -7.45
C VAL A 111 -2.60 -1.62 -7.59
N GLU A 112 -3.33 -1.55 -6.49
CA GLU A 112 -4.78 -1.75 -6.51
C GLU A 112 -5.51 -0.48 -6.96
N SER A 113 -6.37 -0.61 -7.95
CA SER A 113 -7.31 0.42 -8.38
C SER A 113 -8.75 -0.03 -8.10
N PRO A 114 -9.70 0.84 -7.76
CA PRO A 114 -9.64 2.25 -7.48
C PRO A 114 -9.08 2.59 -6.08
N PRO A 115 -8.53 3.78 -5.83
CA PRO A 115 -8.59 4.97 -6.69
C PRO A 115 -7.48 5.03 -7.74
N LEU A 116 -7.80 5.51 -8.95
CA LEU A 116 -6.86 5.66 -10.07
C LEU A 116 -5.59 6.45 -9.70
N PHE A 117 -5.72 7.40 -8.78
CA PHE A 117 -4.59 8.21 -8.28
C PHE A 117 -3.50 7.37 -7.62
N LEU A 118 -3.81 6.19 -7.13
CA LEU A 118 -2.82 5.27 -6.57
C LEU A 118 -1.86 4.75 -7.64
N GLY A 119 -2.28 4.71 -8.90
CA GLY A 119 -1.42 4.43 -10.05
C GLY A 119 -0.24 5.40 -10.16
N LEU A 120 -0.43 6.67 -9.74
CA LEU A 120 0.65 7.65 -9.70
C LEU A 120 1.74 7.25 -8.70
N SER A 121 1.38 6.77 -7.49
CA SER A 121 2.37 6.26 -6.54
C SER A 121 3.11 5.05 -7.10
N GLY A 122 2.41 4.14 -7.78
CA GLY A 122 3.03 3.01 -8.47
C GLY A 122 4.04 3.44 -9.54
N LEU A 123 3.69 4.43 -10.35
CA LEU A 123 4.58 4.96 -11.38
C LEU A 123 5.83 5.62 -10.79
N VAL A 124 5.67 6.45 -9.76
CA VAL A 124 6.79 7.11 -9.07
C VAL A 124 7.68 6.07 -8.38
N LEU A 125 7.09 5.13 -7.67
CA LEU A 125 7.86 4.06 -7.01
C LEU A 125 8.56 3.15 -8.01
N LYS A 126 7.92 2.84 -9.15
CA LYS A 126 8.55 2.11 -10.25
C LYS A 126 9.82 2.80 -10.72
N THR A 127 9.78 4.10 -10.94
CA THR A 127 10.94 4.87 -11.40
C THR A 127 12.02 5.00 -10.34
N CYS A 128 11.65 5.28 -9.10
CA CYS A 128 12.60 5.48 -7.99
C CYS A 128 13.23 4.16 -7.50
N LEU A 129 12.48 3.06 -7.53
CA LEU A 129 12.95 1.75 -7.06
C LEU A 129 13.60 0.90 -8.17
N ARG A 130 13.60 1.37 -9.41
CA ARG A 130 14.41 0.81 -10.49
C ARG A 130 15.88 0.97 -10.14
N GLY A 131 16.49 -0.10 -9.68
CA GLY A 131 17.95 -0.14 -9.69
C GLY A 131 18.46 -0.29 -11.12
N VAL A 132 19.67 0.20 -11.37
CA VAL A 132 20.42 0.32 -12.63
C VAL A 132 20.53 -0.95 -13.52
N ALA A 133 19.70 -1.95 -13.35
CA ALA A 133 19.71 -3.17 -14.16
C ALA A 133 18.36 -3.37 -14.86
N GLY A 134 18.33 -3.01 -16.10
CA GLY A 134 17.45 -3.18 -17.25
C GLY A 134 16.37 -4.25 -17.31
N ARG A 135 15.59 -4.51 -16.27
CA ARG A 135 14.36 -5.29 -16.40
C ARG A 135 13.14 -4.38 -16.31
N THR A 136 12.31 -4.46 -17.31
CA THR A 136 11.06 -3.70 -17.42
C THR A 136 10.12 -4.17 -16.32
N LEU A 137 9.88 -3.30 -15.33
CA LEU A 137 8.82 -3.50 -14.35
C LEU A 137 7.51 -3.07 -15.02
N GLU A 138 6.62 -4.02 -15.29
CA GLU A 138 5.27 -3.71 -15.73
C GLU A 138 4.43 -3.35 -14.49
N PRO A 139 3.78 -2.17 -14.45
CA PRO A 139 2.78 -1.88 -13.43
C PRO A 139 1.50 -2.62 -13.79
N PHE A 140 1.15 -3.63 -13.02
CA PHE A 140 -0.18 -4.22 -13.10
C PHE A 140 -1.14 -3.41 -12.24
N LEU A 141 -2.07 -2.70 -12.88
CA LEU A 141 -3.27 -2.19 -12.25
C LEU A 141 -4.29 -3.33 -12.13
N ILE A 142 -4.73 -3.59 -10.92
CA ILE A 142 -5.75 -4.60 -10.61
C ILE A 142 -6.95 -3.93 -9.99
#